data_00360a9a8a3f1cf1f7ba704e1ed806cf
#
_entry.id   00360a9a8a3f1cf1f7ba704e1ed806cf
#
_cell.length_a   1.000
_cell.length_b   1.000
_cell.length_c   1.000
_cell.angle_alpha   90.00
_cell.angle_beta   90.00
_cell.angle_gamma   90.00
#
_symmetry.space_group_name_H-M   'P 1'
#
loop_
_entity.id
_entity.type
_entity.pdbx_description
1 polymer ?
#
loop_
_entity_poly.entity_id
_entity_poly.type
_entity_poly.pdbx_seq_one_letter_code
_entity_poly.pdbx_strand_id
1 'polypeptide(L)'
;MNIAVRPGPLRGRVEIPASKSVAHRAMIAAALADRPTQIVLNAVNDDLTATAACLNALGAACERTDFGYRIVPVAQEKSACGAAENSSGATDLCEIASSPTLDCGESGSTLRFLLPVAAALGREARFVGHGRLPERPHDVLLDAMAEHGATADARRLPLQLHGRLRGGTFALPGNVSSQYITGLLLALPLCAGDSVIRLTTRLESAPYVDLTLRALADFGIRSETLPDGWRIPGGQRYRSPGRVVVEGDWSGAAFWLAANALGSRVKCGNLDEASAQGDRAIRPLLNRLGGEIDVSECPDLLPALAVSAAGFPGRTALVGAARLRLKESDRLASVAALLRALGCAVDEGAESLTIHGGAPLTGGTVDGCGDHRIVMAAAVAATAASSPVTILGAQAVAKSYPDFFRDFEALGGNLIVQSDR
;
A
#
# COMPACT_ATOMS: atom_id res chain seq x y z
N MET A 1 1.87 -2.40 22.56
CA MET A 1 0.66 -3.19 22.95
C MET A 1 0.90 -4.65 22.62
N ASN A 2 0.71 -5.53 23.58
CA ASN A 2 0.82 -6.96 23.38
C ASN A 2 -0.56 -7.62 23.58
N ILE A 3 -0.87 -8.66 22.80
CA ILE A 3 -2.15 -9.34 22.85
C ILE A 3 -1.91 -10.85 22.95
N ALA A 4 -2.56 -11.50 23.91
CA ALA A 4 -2.64 -12.95 23.95
C ALA A 4 -3.96 -13.40 23.30
N VAL A 5 -3.88 -14.25 22.29
CA VAL A 5 -5.01 -14.85 21.58
C VAL A 5 -5.18 -16.29 22.06
N ARG A 6 -6.36 -16.65 22.56
CA ARG A 6 -6.70 -18.03 22.90
C ARG A 6 -7.22 -18.77 21.66
N PRO A 7 -6.91 -20.07 21.53
CA PRO A 7 -7.42 -20.90 20.45
C PRO A 7 -8.95 -20.94 20.41
N GLY A 8 -9.49 -21.02 19.22
CA GLY A 8 -10.92 -21.17 18.98
C GLY A 8 -11.33 -20.67 17.59
N PRO A 9 -12.28 -21.36 16.92
CA PRO A 9 -12.69 -20.97 15.58
C PRO A 9 -13.58 -19.72 15.60
N LEU A 10 -13.35 -18.83 14.65
CA LEU A 10 -14.14 -17.63 14.42
C LEU A 10 -15.42 -17.94 13.63
N ARG A 11 -16.50 -17.23 13.90
CA ARG A 11 -17.79 -17.41 13.22
C ARG A 11 -18.53 -16.08 13.09
N GLY A 12 -19.18 -15.87 11.96
CA GLY A 12 -20.03 -14.69 11.75
C GLY A 12 -19.76 -13.99 10.44
N ARG A 13 -20.10 -12.69 10.42
CA ARG A 13 -19.89 -11.80 9.27
C ARG A 13 -19.05 -10.60 9.71
N VAL A 14 -18.14 -10.21 8.86
CA VAL A 14 -17.33 -9.01 9.02
C VAL A 14 -17.44 -8.15 7.76
N GLU A 15 -17.57 -6.85 7.94
CA GLU A 15 -17.49 -5.89 6.82
C GLU A 15 -16.03 -5.47 6.67
N ILE A 16 -15.45 -5.84 5.53
CA ILE A 16 -14.04 -5.59 5.26
C ILE A 16 -13.77 -4.08 5.11
N PRO A 17 -12.73 -3.54 5.73
CA PRO A 17 -12.36 -2.13 5.56
C PRO A 17 -12.05 -1.81 4.10
N ALA A 18 -12.21 -0.52 3.76
CA ALA A 18 -11.90 0.00 2.44
C ALA A 18 -10.45 -0.28 2.03
N SER A 19 -10.25 -0.67 0.78
CA SER A 19 -8.93 -1.01 0.24
C SER A 19 -7.97 0.17 0.32
N LYS A 20 -6.90 -0.01 1.11
CA LYS A 20 -5.83 0.97 1.23
C LYS A 20 -5.24 1.31 -0.14
N SER A 21 -4.99 0.30 -0.96
CA SER A 21 -4.39 0.46 -2.30
C SER A 21 -5.26 1.25 -3.26
N VAL A 22 -6.58 1.08 -3.22
CA VAL A 22 -7.53 1.86 -4.03
C VAL A 22 -7.66 3.27 -3.46
N ALA A 23 -7.77 3.41 -2.13
CA ALA A 23 -7.97 4.69 -1.46
C ALA A 23 -6.81 5.67 -1.70
N HIS A 24 -5.54 5.25 -1.59
CA HIS A 24 -4.39 6.13 -1.89
C HIS A 24 -4.49 6.76 -3.28
N ARG A 25 -4.81 5.95 -4.30
CA ARG A 25 -4.93 6.38 -5.69
C ARG A 25 -6.07 7.38 -5.88
N ALA A 26 -7.24 7.06 -5.32
CA ALA A 26 -8.40 7.91 -5.37
C ALA A 26 -8.18 9.25 -4.66
N MET A 27 -7.53 9.25 -3.48
CA MET A 27 -7.22 10.46 -2.72
C MET A 27 -6.25 11.37 -3.48
N ILE A 28 -5.18 10.81 -4.06
CA ILE A 28 -4.19 11.58 -4.82
C ILE A 28 -4.84 12.13 -6.09
N ALA A 29 -5.59 11.31 -6.85
CA ALA A 29 -6.29 11.78 -8.04
C ALA A 29 -7.33 12.87 -7.71
N ALA A 30 -8.02 12.77 -6.58
CA ALA A 30 -8.95 13.79 -6.10
C ALA A 30 -8.25 15.10 -5.75
N ALA A 31 -7.05 15.04 -5.15
CA ALA A 31 -6.25 16.23 -4.85
C ALA A 31 -5.71 16.93 -6.11
N LEU A 32 -5.59 16.21 -7.23
CA LEU A 32 -5.16 16.74 -8.52
C LEU A 32 -6.33 17.16 -9.43
N ALA A 33 -7.58 16.93 -9.01
CA ALA A 33 -8.76 17.12 -9.84
C ALA A 33 -9.15 18.61 -10.02
N ASP A 34 -10.21 18.84 -10.78
CA ASP A 34 -10.71 20.18 -11.13
C ASP A 34 -11.72 20.75 -10.10
N ARG A 35 -12.28 19.89 -9.24
CA ARG A 35 -13.30 20.23 -8.25
C ARG A 35 -13.28 19.23 -7.08
N PRO A 36 -13.92 19.56 -5.94
CA PRO A 36 -13.95 18.68 -4.78
C PRO A 36 -14.52 17.29 -5.08
N THR A 37 -13.95 16.28 -4.43
CA THR A 37 -14.35 14.87 -4.52
C THR A 37 -14.62 14.30 -3.14
N GLN A 38 -15.74 13.59 -2.98
CA GLN A 38 -16.02 12.80 -1.78
C GLN A 38 -15.44 11.38 -1.95
N ILE A 39 -14.46 11.03 -1.12
CA ILE A 39 -13.90 9.66 -1.04
C ILE A 39 -14.60 8.96 0.11
N VAL A 40 -15.38 7.92 -0.19
CA VAL A 40 -16.16 7.16 0.78
C VAL A 40 -15.36 5.95 1.25
N LEU A 41 -15.10 5.89 2.55
CA LEU A 41 -14.34 4.86 3.24
C LEU A 41 -15.11 4.43 4.49
N ASN A 42 -15.23 3.14 4.76
CA ASN A 42 -15.79 2.62 6.01
C ASN A 42 -14.76 2.51 7.14
N ALA A 43 -13.46 2.66 6.82
CA ALA A 43 -12.38 2.75 7.79
C ALA A 43 -11.24 3.60 7.25
N VAL A 44 -10.49 4.26 8.12
CA VAL A 44 -9.28 5.01 7.79
C VAL A 44 -8.16 4.51 8.66
N ASN A 45 -7.05 4.18 8.03
CA ASN A 45 -5.82 3.68 8.64
C ASN A 45 -4.71 4.75 8.66
N ASP A 46 -3.60 4.44 9.34
CA ASP A 46 -2.49 5.37 9.51
C ASP A 46 -1.87 5.80 8.17
N ASP A 47 -1.74 4.87 7.21
CA ASP A 47 -1.18 5.17 5.89
C ASP A 47 -2.03 6.19 5.12
N LEU A 48 -3.36 6.08 5.18
CA LEU A 48 -4.27 7.04 4.55
C LEU A 48 -4.27 8.39 5.27
N THR A 49 -4.11 8.38 6.59
CA THR A 49 -3.95 9.60 7.38
C THR A 49 -2.69 10.35 7.00
N ALA A 50 -1.56 9.64 6.84
CA ALA A 50 -0.31 10.22 6.35
C ALA A 50 -0.47 10.78 4.93
N THR A 51 -1.17 10.08 4.03
CA THR A 51 -1.45 10.59 2.68
C THR A 51 -2.27 11.88 2.73
N ALA A 52 -3.33 11.94 3.54
CA ALA A 52 -4.15 13.15 3.68
C ALA A 52 -3.32 14.34 4.21
N ALA A 53 -2.46 14.11 5.22
CA ALA A 53 -1.57 15.12 5.76
C ALA A 53 -0.57 15.63 4.71
N CYS A 54 0.06 14.74 3.94
CA CYS A 54 0.96 15.11 2.85
C CYS A 54 0.25 15.89 1.73
N LEU A 55 -0.98 15.51 1.36
CA LEU A 55 -1.77 16.23 0.36
C LEU A 55 -2.13 17.63 0.86
N ASN A 56 -2.46 17.77 2.16
CA ASN A 56 -2.68 19.09 2.78
C ASN A 56 -1.41 19.96 2.72
N ALA A 57 -0.23 19.37 3.00
CA ALA A 57 1.04 20.09 2.90
C ALA A 57 1.35 20.52 1.46
N LEU A 58 0.87 19.78 0.45
CA LEU A 58 0.98 20.14 -0.96
C LEU A 58 -0.06 21.18 -1.41
N GLY A 59 -0.98 21.59 -0.54
CA GLY A 59 -1.97 22.66 -0.81
C GLY A 59 -3.35 22.16 -1.20
N ALA A 60 -3.67 20.88 -1.07
CA ALA A 60 -5.04 20.38 -1.06
C ALA A 60 -5.70 20.64 0.30
N ALA A 61 -7.03 20.42 0.40
CA ALA A 61 -7.70 20.35 1.71
C ALA A 61 -8.42 18.99 1.82
N CYS A 62 -7.86 18.10 2.61
CA CYS A 62 -8.41 16.79 2.93
C CYS A 62 -9.17 16.88 4.26
N GLU A 63 -10.48 17.11 4.18
CA GLU A 63 -11.37 17.23 5.32
C GLU A 63 -11.90 15.85 5.72
N ARG A 64 -11.72 15.46 6.99
CA ARG A 64 -12.29 14.22 7.52
C ARG A 64 -13.82 14.37 7.64
N THR A 65 -14.56 13.36 7.19
CA THR A 65 -16.03 13.29 7.29
C THR A 65 -16.43 11.96 7.92
N ASP A 66 -17.71 11.81 8.30
CA ASP A 66 -18.25 10.54 8.84
C ASP A 66 -18.09 9.35 7.85
N PHE A 67 -17.98 9.65 6.57
CA PHE A 67 -17.90 8.65 5.50
C PHE A 67 -16.55 8.61 4.78
N GLY A 68 -15.49 9.14 5.37
CA GLY A 68 -14.16 9.15 4.75
C GLY A 68 -13.54 10.54 4.64
N TYR A 69 -13.24 11.01 3.43
CA TYR A 69 -12.64 12.32 3.19
C TYR A 69 -13.40 13.10 2.11
N ARG A 70 -13.58 14.41 2.34
CA ARG A 70 -13.85 15.39 1.32
C ARG A 70 -12.54 16.04 0.92
N ILE A 71 -12.14 15.91 -0.34
CA ILE A 71 -10.87 16.43 -0.83
C ILE A 71 -11.14 17.60 -1.77
N VAL A 72 -10.67 18.79 -1.37
CA VAL A 72 -10.61 19.99 -2.21
C VAL A 72 -9.24 19.98 -2.89
N PRO A 73 -9.17 20.05 -4.21
CA PRO A 73 -7.92 19.90 -4.95
C PRO A 73 -6.94 21.03 -4.68
N VAL A 74 -5.65 20.78 -4.98
CA VAL A 74 -4.59 21.77 -4.99
C VAL A 74 -4.99 22.89 -5.98
N ALA A 75 -4.87 24.15 -5.53
CA ALA A 75 -5.11 25.29 -6.40
C ALA A 75 -4.19 25.21 -7.62
N GLN A 76 -4.77 25.05 -8.82
CA GLN A 76 -4.00 25.13 -10.05
C GLN A 76 -3.67 26.60 -10.32
N GLU A 77 -2.38 26.92 -10.40
CA GLU A 77 -1.98 28.22 -10.90
C GLU A 77 -2.54 28.37 -12.33
N LYS A 78 -3.35 29.41 -12.56
CA LYS A 78 -3.80 29.75 -13.90
C LYS A 78 -2.56 29.97 -14.73
N SER A 79 -2.30 29.14 -15.74
CA SER A 79 -1.26 29.36 -16.72
C SER A 79 -1.42 30.78 -17.25
N ALA A 80 -0.55 31.69 -16.83
CA ALA A 80 -0.44 33.04 -17.41
C ALA A 80 0.20 32.91 -18.78
N CYS A 81 -0.60 32.47 -19.75
CA CYS A 81 -0.27 32.60 -21.15
C CYS A 81 -1.13 33.76 -21.71
N GLY A 82 -0.58 34.93 -21.77
CA GLY A 82 -1.20 36.07 -22.44
C GLY A 82 -1.24 37.35 -21.60
N ALA A 83 -0.37 38.28 -22.03
CA ALA A 83 -0.30 39.70 -21.74
C ALA A 83 0.84 40.14 -20.81
N ALA A 84 1.98 40.40 -21.46
CA ALA A 84 2.91 41.37 -20.95
C ALA A 84 2.28 42.76 -21.18
N GLU A 85 2.17 43.56 -20.10
CA GLU A 85 2.39 45.00 -20.19
C GLU A 85 2.47 45.62 -18.78
N ASN A 86 3.65 46.11 -18.50
CA ASN A 86 4.02 47.21 -17.59
C ASN A 86 3.12 47.63 -16.43
N SER A 87 3.56 47.31 -15.20
CA SER A 87 3.50 48.29 -14.13
C SER A 87 4.68 48.12 -13.17
N SER A 88 5.51 49.14 -13.12
CA SER A 88 6.64 49.32 -12.24
C SER A 88 6.20 49.48 -10.78
N GLY A 89 6.90 48.80 -9.85
CA GLY A 89 7.07 49.25 -8.48
C GLY A 89 6.13 48.63 -7.46
N ALA A 90 6.48 47.42 -7.01
CA ALA A 90 6.35 46.99 -5.62
C ALA A 90 7.35 45.85 -5.43
N THR A 91 8.39 46.05 -4.64
CA THR A 91 9.23 45.02 -4.10
C THR A 91 8.39 44.27 -3.09
N ASP A 92 7.56 43.31 -3.55
CA ASP A 92 7.04 42.28 -2.70
C ASP A 92 8.22 41.39 -2.27
N LEU A 93 8.61 41.58 -1.01
CA LEU A 93 9.40 40.59 -0.28
C LEU A 93 8.60 39.28 -0.32
N CYS A 94 8.88 38.46 -1.33
CA CYS A 94 8.44 37.08 -1.36
C CYS A 94 9.05 36.45 -0.10
N GLU A 95 8.25 36.32 0.97
CA GLU A 95 8.60 35.47 2.09
C GLU A 95 9.03 34.15 1.48
N ILE A 96 10.26 33.72 1.77
CA ILE A 96 10.77 32.40 1.41
C ILE A 96 9.90 31.43 2.23
N ALA A 97 8.75 31.06 1.66
CA ALA A 97 7.89 30.05 2.23
C ALA A 97 8.74 28.79 2.36
N SER A 98 9.03 28.37 3.58
CA SER A 98 9.80 27.16 3.84
C SER A 98 9.15 26.00 3.09
N SER A 99 9.96 25.24 2.36
CA SER A 99 9.48 24.06 1.62
C SER A 99 8.62 23.18 2.54
N PRO A 100 7.42 22.77 2.09
CA PRO A 100 6.53 21.97 2.93
C PRO A 100 7.19 20.65 3.33
N THR A 101 6.94 20.20 4.56
CA THR A 101 7.37 18.89 5.03
C THR A 101 6.25 17.88 4.82
N LEU A 102 6.52 16.80 4.09
CA LEU A 102 5.63 15.69 3.84
C LEU A 102 6.05 14.53 4.75
N ASP A 103 5.36 14.36 5.85
CA ASP A 103 5.56 13.21 6.73
C ASP A 103 4.76 12.01 6.22
N CYS A 104 5.49 11.08 5.62
CA CYS A 104 4.91 9.86 5.04
C CYS A 104 4.61 8.78 6.08
N GLY A 105 4.90 9.02 7.37
CA GLY A 105 4.77 8.01 8.40
C GLY A 105 5.64 6.77 8.07
N GLU A 106 5.04 5.61 8.07
CA GLU A 106 5.67 4.37 7.61
C GLU A 106 5.18 3.93 6.21
N SER A 107 4.39 4.78 5.54
CA SER A 107 3.72 4.48 4.27
C SER A 107 4.62 4.60 3.06
N GLY A 108 5.07 3.45 2.53
CA GLY A 108 5.81 3.42 1.27
C GLY A 108 4.98 3.86 0.07
N SER A 109 3.66 3.70 0.11
CA SER A 109 2.76 4.18 -0.95
C SER A 109 2.69 5.71 -0.96
N THR A 110 2.50 6.34 0.19
CA THR A 110 2.48 7.80 0.34
C THR A 110 3.77 8.41 -0.23
N LEU A 111 4.93 7.91 0.21
CA LEU A 111 6.22 8.41 -0.25
C LEU A 111 6.39 8.28 -1.77
N ARG A 112 6.25 7.05 -2.29
CA ARG A 112 6.59 6.74 -3.69
C ARG A 112 5.59 7.27 -4.70
N PHE A 113 4.35 7.54 -4.28
CA PHE A 113 3.35 8.18 -5.12
C PHE A 113 3.53 9.69 -5.13
N LEU A 114 3.82 10.29 -3.96
CA LEU A 114 3.88 11.75 -3.84
C LEU A 114 5.22 12.35 -4.28
N LEU A 115 6.32 11.59 -4.29
CA LEU A 115 7.60 12.07 -4.83
C LEU A 115 7.46 12.60 -6.27
N PRO A 116 7.02 11.79 -7.27
CA PRO A 116 6.86 12.31 -8.63
C PRO A 116 5.67 13.27 -8.76
N VAL A 117 4.62 13.16 -7.96
CA VAL A 117 3.48 14.09 -7.98
C VAL A 117 3.90 15.48 -7.52
N ALA A 118 4.64 15.61 -6.42
CA ALA A 118 5.17 16.89 -5.93
C ALA A 118 6.09 17.53 -6.98
N ALA A 119 6.97 16.73 -7.61
CA ALA A 119 7.83 17.18 -8.68
C ALA A 119 7.07 17.65 -9.94
N ALA A 120 6.00 16.97 -10.34
CA ALA A 120 5.15 17.36 -11.46
C ALA A 120 4.39 18.66 -11.18
N LEU A 121 3.97 18.88 -9.93
CA LEU A 121 3.39 20.15 -9.47
C LEU A 121 4.42 21.29 -9.38
N GLY A 122 5.74 20.99 -9.50
CA GLY A 122 6.81 21.96 -9.32
C GLY A 122 6.94 22.41 -7.86
N ARG A 123 6.56 21.57 -6.90
CA ARG A 123 6.66 21.85 -5.46
C ARG A 123 7.95 21.24 -4.91
N GLU A 124 8.85 22.10 -4.49
CA GLU A 124 9.96 21.67 -3.63
C GLU A 124 9.40 21.25 -2.27
N ALA A 125 9.83 20.11 -1.76
CA ALA A 125 9.28 19.56 -0.54
C ALA A 125 10.30 18.68 0.20
N ARG A 126 10.26 18.72 1.52
CA ARG A 126 11.03 17.82 2.38
C ARG A 126 10.19 16.58 2.71
N PHE A 127 10.70 15.41 2.36
CA PHE A 127 10.07 14.14 2.71
C PHE A 127 10.73 13.54 3.94
N VAL A 128 9.91 13.13 4.90
CA VAL A 128 10.32 12.42 6.11
C VAL A 128 9.49 11.15 6.27
N GLY A 129 9.96 10.22 7.09
CA GLY A 129 9.26 8.98 7.39
C GLY A 129 9.87 8.26 8.59
N HIS A 130 9.16 7.25 9.08
CA HIS A 130 9.45 6.56 10.33
C HIS A 130 9.61 5.05 10.13
N GLY A 131 9.90 4.34 11.22
CA GLY A 131 10.10 2.89 11.21
C GLY A 131 11.15 2.47 10.20
N ARG A 132 10.85 1.48 9.37
CA ARG A 132 11.76 1.00 8.31
C ARG A 132 11.68 1.81 7.00
N LEU A 133 10.76 2.79 6.87
CA LEU A 133 10.62 3.52 5.61
C LEU A 133 11.90 4.22 5.16
N PRO A 134 12.71 4.84 6.05
CA PRO A 134 13.99 5.45 5.67
C PRO A 134 15.00 4.49 5.05
N GLU A 135 14.95 3.21 5.41
CA GLU A 135 15.88 2.19 4.92
C GLU A 135 15.45 1.56 3.59
N ARG A 136 14.16 1.67 3.25
CA ARG A 136 13.60 1.06 2.04
C ARG A 136 14.13 1.76 0.79
N PRO A 137 14.49 1.02 -0.29
CA PRO A 137 15.09 1.61 -1.48
C PRO A 137 14.07 2.47 -2.25
N HIS A 138 14.55 3.59 -2.80
CA HIS A 138 13.86 4.42 -3.80
C HIS A 138 14.81 4.93 -4.89
N ASP A 139 16.02 4.41 -4.92
CA ASP A 139 17.09 4.86 -5.82
C ASP A 139 16.64 4.85 -7.28
N VAL A 140 16.02 3.76 -7.75
CA VAL A 140 15.52 3.61 -9.13
C VAL A 140 14.52 4.72 -9.50
N LEU A 141 13.61 5.08 -8.58
CA LEU A 141 12.65 6.15 -8.83
C LEU A 141 13.33 7.52 -8.87
N LEU A 142 14.24 7.78 -7.92
CA LEU A 142 14.98 9.05 -7.85
C LEU A 142 15.87 9.24 -9.08
N ASP A 143 16.53 8.19 -9.56
CA ASP A 143 17.36 8.26 -10.78
C ASP A 143 16.51 8.58 -12.01
N ALA A 144 15.38 7.88 -12.19
CA ALA A 144 14.47 8.15 -13.28
C ALA A 144 13.88 9.57 -13.23
N MET A 145 13.61 10.12 -12.05
CA MET A 145 13.14 11.49 -11.88
C MET A 145 14.24 12.51 -12.16
N ALA A 146 15.49 12.24 -11.77
CA ALA A 146 16.62 13.12 -11.96
C ALA A 146 16.95 13.33 -13.44
N GLU A 147 16.87 12.29 -14.26
CA GLU A 147 17.02 12.37 -15.72
C GLU A 147 15.98 13.30 -16.36
N HIS A 148 14.86 13.53 -15.69
CA HIS A 148 13.75 14.35 -16.15
C HIS A 148 13.54 15.63 -15.34
N GLY A 149 14.59 16.12 -14.66
CA GLY A 149 14.64 17.45 -14.07
C GLY A 149 14.13 17.59 -12.64
N ALA A 150 13.84 16.49 -11.95
CA ALA A 150 13.50 16.48 -10.54
C ALA A 150 14.53 15.68 -9.74
N THR A 151 15.26 16.34 -8.84
CA THR A 151 16.39 15.76 -8.10
C THR A 151 16.11 15.72 -6.60
N ALA A 152 16.79 14.85 -5.87
CA ALA A 152 16.79 14.81 -4.42
C ALA A 152 18.22 14.99 -3.90
N ASP A 153 18.36 15.66 -2.74
CA ASP A 153 19.65 15.90 -2.08
C ASP A 153 20.20 14.64 -1.38
N ALA A 154 19.33 13.64 -1.12
CA ALA A 154 19.69 12.38 -0.49
C ALA A 154 18.98 11.19 -1.13
N ARG A 155 19.56 10.00 -0.96
CA ARG A 155 18.99 8.72 -1.45
C ARG A 155 18.08 8.05 -0.43
N ARG A 156 18.04 8.51 0.80
CA ARG A 156 17.27 7.99 1.92
C ARG A 156 16.55 9.12 2.63
N LEU A 157 15.51 8.79 3.37
CA LEU A 157 14.81 9.78 4.20
C LEU A 157 15.67 10.17 5.43
N PRO A 158 15.61 11.44 5.85
CA PRO A 158 14.90 12.53 5.20
C PRO A 158 15.57 12.99 3.91
N LEU A 159 14.79 13.42 2.92
CA LEU A 159 15.30 13.98 1.67
C LEU A 159 14.56 15.26 1.28
N GLN A 160 15.26 16.16 0.58
CA GLN A 160 14.69 17.36 -0.01
C GLN A 160 14.55 17.15 -1.52
N LEU A 161 13.34 17.34 -2.03
CA LEU A 161 13.03 17.29 -3.46
C LEU A 161 13.21 18.67 -4.08
N HIS A 162 13.89 18.73 -5.23
CA HIS A 162 14.16 19.95 -6.00
C HIS A 162 13.77 19.78 -7.45
N GLY A 163 13.48 20.92 -8.10
CA GLY A 163 13.20 20.98 -9.51
C GLY A 163 11.80 20.58 -9.89
N ARG A 164 11.57 20.40 -11.20
CA ARG A 164 10.25 20.08 -11.76
C ARG A 164 10.35 18.92 -12.74
N LEU A 165 9.46 17.93 -12.56
CA LEU A 165 9.40 16.78 -13.44
C LEU A 165 8.92 17.18 -14.84
N ARG A 166 9.62 16.71 -15.87
CA ARG A 166 9.31 16.91 -17.28
C ARG A 166 8.90 15.60 -17.92
N GLY A 167 8.09 15.69 -18.99
CA GLY A 167 7.78 14.53 -19.82
C GLY A 167 8.99 13.96 -20.52
N GLY A 168 8.88 12.71 -20.97
CA GLY A 168 9.94 11.98 -21.68
C GLY A 168 9.84 10.47 -21.51
N THR A 169 10.92 9.75 -21.78
CA THR A 169 10.96 8.29 -21.64
C THR A 169 11.62 7.88 -20.33
N PHE A 170 10.85 7.22 -19.46
CA PHE A 170 11.26 6.73 -18.16
C PHE A 170 11.51 5.22 -18.26
N ALA A 171 12.77 4.80 -18.20
CA ALA A 171 13.14 3.38 -18.22
C ALA A 171 13.26 2.85 -16.79
N LEU A 172 12.46 1.83 -16.44
CA LEU A 172 12.36 1.29 -15.08
C LEU A 172 12.32 -0.25 -15.10
N PRO A 173 12.97 -0.93 -14.14
CA PRO A 173 12.77 -2.35 -13.97
C PRO A 173 11.37 -2.64 -13.39
N GLY A 174 10.63 -3.55 -14.05
CA GLY A 174 9.27 -3.94 -13.66
C GLY A 174 9.21 -4.85 -12.43
N ASN A 175 10.33 -5.44 -12.04
CA ASN A 175 10.43 -6.42 -10.95
C ASN A 175 10.95 -5.84 -9.62
N VAL A 176 11.13 -4.53 -9.50
CA VAL A 176 11.60 -3.89 -8.24
C VAL A 176 10.42 -3.40 -7.42
N SER A 177 9.60 -2.50 -7.97
CA SER A 177 8.43 -1.99 -7.27
C SER A 177 7.38 -1.40 -8.22
N SER A 178 6.17 -1.95 -8.22
CA SER A 178 5.02 -1.36 -8.92
C SER A 178 4.63 0.02 -8.37
N GLN A 179 5.10 0.40 -7.17
CA GLN A 179 4.84 1.72 -6.60
C GLN A 179 5.59 2.84 -7.33
N TYR A 180 6.76 2.55 -7.92
CA TYR A 180 7.49 3.53 -8.74
C TYR A 180 6.70 3.86 -10.01
N ILE A 181 6.21 2.82 -10.68
CA ILE A 181 5.36 2.94 -11.87
C ILE A 181 4.08 3.72 -11.53
N THR A 182 3.42 3.36 -10.42
CA THR A 182 2.21 4.04 -9.94
C THR A 182 2.44 5.53 -9.70
N GLY A 183 3.53 5.89 -9.02
CA GLY A 183 3.85 7.29 -8.75
C GLY A 183 4.05 8.10 -10.04
N LEU A 184 4.78 7.54 -11.02
CA LEU A 184 4.96 8.17 -12.33
C LEU A 184 3.65 8.25 -13.11
N LEU A 185 2.83 7.20 -13.13
CA LEU A 185 1.52 7.21 -13.78
C LEU A 185 0.60 8.31 -13.24
N LEU A 186 0.65 8.57 -11.92
CA LEU A 186 -0.12 9.66 -11.29
C LEU A 186 0.45 11.06 -11.62
N ALA A 187 1.75 11.18 -11.85
CA ALA A 187 2.42 12.46 -12.04
C ALA A 187 2.48 12.92 -13.51
N LEU A 188 2.80 12.00 -14.42
CA LEU A 188 3.11 12.30 -15.81
C LEU A 188 1.98 12.97 -16.61
N PRO A 189 0.69 12.73 -16.35
CA PRO A 189 -0.40 13.48 -16.99
C PRO A 189 -0.31 14.98 -16.78
N LEU A 190 0.32 15.45 -15.68
CA LEU A 190 0.47 16.87 -15.34
C LEU A 190 1.65 17.53 -16.04
N CYS A 191 2.61 16.76 -16.55
CA CYS A 191 3.82 17.27 -17.20
C CYS A 191 3.47 17.86 -18.57
N ALA A 192 4.25 18.86 -18.98
CA ALA A 192 4.20 19.34 -20.36
C ALA A 192 4.85 18.30 -21.30
N GLY A 193 4.16 17.92 -22.36
CA GLY A 193 4.63 16.92 -23.32
C GLY A 193 4.33 15.47 -22.90
N ASP A 194 4.29 14.61 -23.91
CA ASP A 194 3.99 13.20 -23.74
C ASP A 194 5.13 12.46 -23.01
N SER A 195 4.75 11.40 -22.33
CA SER A 195 5.71 10.53 -21.63
C SER A 195 5.49 9.06 -21.99
N VAL A 196 6.56 8.27 -21.86
CA VAL A 196 6.55 6.83 -21.99
C VAL A 196 7.22 6.22 -20.76
N ILE A 197 6.53 5.36 -20.07
CA ILE A 197 7.15 4.47 -19.07
C ILE A 197 7.51 3.17 -19.79
N ARG A 198 8.80 2.84 -19.84
CA ARG A 198 9.31 1.61 -20.48
C ARG A 198 9.87 0.67 -19.43
N LEU A 199 9.39 -0.57 -19.43
CA LEU A 199 9.87 -1.61 -18.54
C LEU A 199 11.11 -2.29 -19.12
N THR A 200 12.18 -2.36 -18.33
CA THR A 200 13.44 -3.03 -18.72
C THR A 200 13.47 -4.50 -18.29
N THR A 201 12.56 -4.92 -17.43
CA THR A 201 12.37 -6.31 -17.00
C THR A 201 10.88 -6.65 -16.97
N ARG A 202 10.52 -7.93 -16.82
CA ARG A 202 9.13 -8.36 -16.65
C ARG A 202 8.46 -7.59 -15.50
N LEU A 203 7.22 -7.16 -15.70
CA LEU A 203 6.40 -6.56 -14.65
C LEU A 203 5.98 -7.62 -13.62
N GLU A 204 6.20 -7.31 -12.36
CA GLU A 204 5.64 -8.04 -11.23
C GLU A 204 4.65 -7.17 -10.48
N SER A 205 3.64 -7.78 -9.85
CA SER A 205 2.53 -7.07 -9.24
C SER A 205 1.75 -6.18 -10.23
N ALA A 206 1.53 -6.68 -11.45
CA ALA A 206 0.75 -6.01 -12.48
C ALA A 206 -0.62 -5.51 -11.98
N PRO A 207 -1.38 -6.27 -11.15
CA PRO A 207 -2.68 -5.81 -10.65
C PRO A 207 -2.64 -4.46 -9.91
N TYR A 208 -1.53 -4.13 -9.25
CA TYR A 208 -1.40 -2.81 -8.59
C TYR A 208 -1.22 -1.66 -9.60
N VAL A 209 -0.65 -1.94 -10.77
CA VAL A 209 -0.60 -0.96 -11.87
C VAL A 209 -1.98 -0.83 -12.49
N ASP A 210 -2.72 -1.93 -12.68
CA ASP A 210 -4.09 -1.92 -13.20
C ASP A 210 -5.03 -1.09 -12.31
N LEU A 211 -4.89 -1.19 -10.98
CA LEU A 211 -5.60 -0.31 -10.03
C LEU A 211 -5.29 1.17 -10.29
N THR A 212 -4.05 1.50 -10.66
CA THR A 212 -3.68 2.87 -10.97
C THR A 212 -4.30 3.33 -12.29
N LEU A 213 -4.24 2.51 -13.33
CA LEU A 213 -4.85 2.83 -14.63
C LEU A 213 -6.36 3.02 -14.52
N ARG A 214 -7.04 2.21 -13.71
CA ARG A 214 -8.48 2.39 -13.40
C ARG A 214 -8.73 3.71 -12.69
N ALA A 215 -7.97 4.02 -11.62
CA ALA A 215 -8.12 5.28 -10.91
C ALA A 215 -7.88 6.50 -11.84
N LEU A 216 -6.90 6.43 -12.73
CA LEU A 216 -6.64 7.45 -13.74
C LEU A 216 -7.86 7.62 -14.68
N ALA A 217 -8.40 6.52 -15.19
CA ALA A 217 -9.57 6.53 -16.07
C ALA A 217 -10.82 7.11 -15.38
N ASP A 218 -11.06 6.77 -14.10
CA ASP A 218 -12.15 7.30 -13.28
C ASP A 218 -12.08 8.82 -13.12
N PHE A 219 -10.85 9.37 -13.14
CA PHE A 219 -10.59 10.80 -13.09
C PHE A 219 -10.33 11.42 -14.47
N GLY A 220 -10.71 10.73 -15.56
CA GLY A 220 -10.70 11.25 -16.94
C GLY A 220 -9.32 11.34 -17.57
N ILE A 221 -8.29 10.71 -16.99
CA ILE A 221 -6.93 10.63 -17.53
C ILE A 221 -6.83 9.46 -18.51
N ARG A 222 -6.22 9.72 -19.66
CA ARG A 222 -5.98 8.73 -20.71
C ARG A 222 -4.56 8.25 -20.68
N SER A 223 -4.36 6.96 -20.86
CA SER A 223 -3.09 6.29 -21.07
C SER A 223 -3.25 5.20 -22.11
N GLU A 224 -2.19 4.86 -22.80
CA GLU A 224 -2.14 3.78 -23.79
C GLU A 224 -1.19 2.70 -23.28
N THR A 225 -1.65 1.45 -23.25
CA THR A 225 -0.81 0.31 -22.88
C THR A 225 0.03 -0.10 -24.09
N LEU A 226 1.34 -0.21 -23.90
CA LEU A 226 2.32 -0.68 -24.86
C LEU A 226 2.78 -2.11 -24.49
N PRO A 227 3.43 -2.84 -25.41
CA PRO A 227 3.94 -4.17 -25.10
C PRO A 227 4.94 -4.20 -23.92
N ASP A 228 5.69 -3.11 -23.73
CA ASP A 228 6.74 -2.96 -22.72
C ASP A 228 6.50 -1.79 -21.76
N GLY A 229 5.24 -1.34 -21.60
CA GLY A 229 4.94 -0.24 -20.68
C GLY A 229 3.70 0.57 -21.04
N TRP A 230 3.77 1.90 -20.89
CA TRP A 230 2.62 2.80 -21.07
C TRP A 230 3.05 4.12 -21.70
N ARG A 231 2.24 4.63 -22.62
CA ARG A 231 2.30 6.02 -23.10
C ARG A 231 1.28 6.86 -22.37
N ILE A 232 1.72 8.00 -21.87
CA ILE A 232 0.91 8.96 -21.12
C ILE A 232 0.97 10.30 -21.84
N PRO A 233 -0.11 10.75 -22.53
CA PRO A 233 -0.17 12.10 -23.04
C PRO A 233 -0.01 13.11 -21.92
N GLY A 234 0.78 14.15 -22.14
CA GLY A 234 1.00 15.22 -21.18
C GLY A 234 -0.07 16.31 -21.22
N GLY A 235 -0.01 17.26 -20.29
CA GLY A 235 -0.92 18.40 -20.21
C GLY A 235 -2.38 18.03 -19.95
N GLN A 236 -2.65 16.85 -19.42
CA GLN A 236 -3.98 16.39 -19.06
C GLN A 236 -4.46 17.03 -17.75
N ARG A 237 -5.76 17.05 -17.56
CA ARG A 237 -6.39 17.54 -16.33
C ARG A 237 -7.24 16.44 -15.69
N TYR A 238 -7.01 16.19 -14.43
CA TYR A 238 -7.85 15.30 -13.63
C TYR A 238 -9.24 15.91 -13.47
N ARG A 239 -10.25 15.11 -13.68
CA ARG A 239 -11.67 15.49 -13.55
C ARG A 239 -12.31 14.72 -12.42
N SER A 240 -12.84 15.42 -11.45
CA SER A 240 -13.53 14.78 -10.33
C SER A 240 -14.81 14.10 -10.79
N PRO A 241 -15.02 12.82 -10.44
CA PRO A 241 -16.33 12.16 -10.61
C PRO A 241 -17.36 12.63 -9.56
N GLY A 242 -16.98 13.52 -8.65
CA GLY A 242 -17.80 14.01 -7.53
C GLY A 242 -17.76 13.07 -6.31
N ARG A 243 -17.89 11.77 -6.50
CA ARG A 243 -17.88 10.77 -5.43
C ARG A 243 -17.18 9.49 -5.89
N VAL A 244 -16.34 8.94 -5.03
CA VAL A 244 -15.69 7.63 -5.21
C VAL A 244 -15.99 6.78 -3.98
N VAL A 245 -16.58 5.61 -4.16
CA VAL A 245 -16.79 4.62 -3.11
C VAL A 245 -15.67 3.59 -3.22
N VAL A 246 -14.87 3.47 -2.17
CA VAL A 246 -13.75 2.53 -2.16
C VAL A 246 -14.24 1.15 -1.73
N GLU A 247 -13.98 0.17 -2.57
CA GLU A 247 -14.29 -1.24 -2.31
C GLU A 247 -13.50 -1.83 -1.14
N GLY A 248 -13.94 -2.97 -0.61
CA GLY A 248 -13.25 -3.66 0.48
C GLY A 248 -11.87 -4.19 0.09
N ASP A 249 -10.98 -4.28 1.06
CA ASP A 249 -9.58 -4.69 0.90
C ASP A 249 -9.44 -6.21 0.84
N TRP A 250 -9.17 -6.76 -0.35
CA TRP A 250 -8.89 -8.18 -0.52
C TRP A 250 -7.65 -8.65 0.26
N SER A 251 -6.67 -7.77 0.48
CA SER A 251 -5.51 -8.08 1.32
C SER A 251 -5.92 -8.30 2.80
N GLY A 252 -6.83 -7.45 3.32
CA GLY A 252 -7.38 -7.60 4.67
C GLY A 252 -8.29 -8.84 4.78
N ALA A 253 -9.16 -9.05 3.77
CA ALA A 253 -10.05 -10.20 3.69
C ALA A 253 -9.28 -11.54 3.66
N ALA A 254 -8.07 -11.56 3.08
CA ALA A 254 -7.26 -12.76 2.97
C ALA A 254 -7.00 -13.44 4.33
N PHE A 255 -6.90 -12.67 5.42
CA PHE A 255 -6.70 -13.22 6.76
C PHE A 255 -7.93 -13.95 7.29
N TRP A 256 -9.13 -13.46 7.02
CA TRP A 256 -10.37 -14.16 7.39
C TRP A 256 -10.60 -15.42 6.54
N LEU A 257 -10.23 -15.35 5.26
CA LEU A 257 -10.27 -16.53 4.39
C LEU A 257 -9.21 -17.57 4.79
N ALA A 258 -8.04 -17.14 5.26
CA ALA A 258 -7.04 -18.02 5.87
C ALA A 258 -7.55 -18.65 7.18
N ALA A 259 -8.24 -17.88 8.02
CA ALA A 259 -8.90 -18.43 9.21
C ALA A 259 -9.94 -19.51 8.85
N ASN A 260 -10.68 -19.31 7.74
CA ASN A 260 -11.61 -20.34 7.25
C ASN A 260 -10.90 -21.61 6.80
N ALA A 261 -9.74 -21.50 6.17
CA ALA A 261 -8.90 -22.66 5.82
C ALA A 261 -8.40 -23.41 7.06
N LEU A 262 -8.33 -22.74 8.22
CA LEU A 262 -7.97 -23.30 9.53
C LEU A 262 -9.20 -23.73 10.39
N GLY A 263 -10.39 -23.81 9.81
CA GLY A 263 -11.59 -24.33 10.46
C GLY A 263 -12.57 -23.28 10.99
N SER A 264 -12.32 -22.00 10.80
CA SER A 264 -13.29 -20.92 11.07
C SER A 264 -14.39 -20.85 10.00
N ARG A 265 -15.42 -20.01 10.24
CA ARG A 265 -16.54 -19.79 9.31
C ARG A 265 -16.93 -18.31 9.28
N VAL A 266 -16.05 -17.50 8.70
CA VAL A 266 -16.21 -16.04 8.55
C VAL A 266 -16.72 -15.73 7.16
N LYS A 267 -17.77 -14.90 7.07
CA LYS A 267 -18.27 -14.32 5.82
C LYS A 267 -17.76 -12.89 5.70
N CYS A 268 -17.02 -12.60 4.64
CA CYS A 268 -16.52 -11.25 4.34
C CYS A 268 -17.55 -10.48 3.51
N GLY A 269 -18.00 -9.34 4.02
CA GLY A 269 -18.82 -8.38 3.28
C GLY A 269 -17.98 -7.29 2.63
N ASN A 270 -18.61 -6.42 1.85
CA ASN A 270 -17.99 -5.26 1.17
C ASN A 270 -16.87 -5.62 0.18
N LEU A 271 -16.84 -6.84 -0.34
CA LEU A 271 -15.89 -7.27 -1.37
C LEU A 271 -16.54 -7.26 -2.75
N ASP A 272 -15.85 -6.69 -3.73
CA ASP A 272 -16.23 -6.76 -5.14
C ASP A 272 -15.54 -7.98 -5.81
N GLU A 273 -16.33 -8.92 -6.30
CA GLU A 273 -15.82 -10.11 -7.01
C GLU A 273 -15.20 -9.76 -8.38
N ALA A 274 -15.55 -8.60 -8.95
CA ALA A 274 -14.98 -8.07 -10.19
C ALA A 274 -13.77 -7.15 -9.95
N SER A 275 -13.33 -7.02 -8.69
CA SER A 275 -12.21 -6.16 -8.31
C SER A 275 -10.93 -6.44 -9.11
N ALA A 276 -10.19 -5.38 -9.42
CA ALA A 276 -8.85 -5.48 -9.99
C ALA A 276 -7.76 -5.74 -8.95
N GLN A 277 -8.10 -5.82 -7.65
CA GLN A 277 -7.13 -6.13 -6.62
C GLN A 277 -6.54 -7.53 -6.84
N GLY A 278 -5.20 -7.61 -7.00
CA GLY A 278 -4.50 -8.89 -7.22
C GLY A 278 -4.71 -9.89 -6.10
N ASP A 279 -4.93 -9.39 -4.88
CA ASP A 279 -5.12 -10.19 -3.68
C ASP A 279 -6.47 -10.94 -3.64
N ARG A 280 -7.38 -10.66 -4.59
CA ARG A 280 -8.54 -11.52 -4.86
C ARG A 280 -8.13 -12.97 -5.19
N ALA A 281 -6.91 -13.15 -5.68
CA ALA A 281 -6.32 -14.45 -5.96
C ALA A 281 -6.22 -15.37 -4.73
N ILE A 282 -6.40 -14.86 -3.50
CA ILE A 282 -6.40 -15.70 -2.30
C ILE A 282 -7.33 -16.91 -2.42
N ARG A 283 -8.53 -16.75 -3.00
CA ARG A 283 -9.52 -17.84 -3.13
C ARG A 283 -9.03 -19.02 -3.96
N PRO A 284 -8.60 -18.85 -5.23
CA PRO A 284 -8.05 -19.96 -6.00
C PRO A 284 -6.70 -20.45 -5.44
N LEU A 285 -5.90 -19.60 -4.79
CA LEU A 285 -4.60 -20.00 -4.23
C LEU A 285 -4.73 -20.89 -3.00
N LEU A 286 -5.74 -20.70 -2.16
CA LEU A 286 -6.03 -21.60 -1.05
C LEU A 286 -6.34 -23.04 -1.51
N ASN A 287 -6.85 -23.23 -2.72
CA ASN A 287 -7.08 -24.57 -3.30
C ASN A 287 -5.79 -25.20 -3.87
N ARG A 288 -4.67 -24.51 -3.86
CA ARG A 288 -3.36 -24.97 -4.34
C ARG A 288 -2.41 -25.34 -3.19
N LEU A 289 -2.87 -25.27 -1.94
CA LEU A 289 -2.09 -25.72 -0.80
C LEU A 289 -1.66 -27.18 -0.98
N GLY A 290 -0.47 -27.52 -0.54
CA GLY A 290 0.17 -28.82 -0.80
C GLY A 290 1.02 -28.86 -2.08
N GLY A 291 1.09 -27.76 -2.82
CA GLY A 291 1.86 -27.60 -4.05
C GLY A 291 2.75 -26.34 -4.06
N GLU A 292 3.13 -25.91 -5.26
CA GLU A 292 3.87 -24.67 -5.48
C GLU A 292 2.91 -23.53 -5.83
N ILE A 293 3.09 -22.39 -5.19
CA ILE A 293 2.29 -21.17 -5.36
C ILE A 293 3.24 -19.99 -5.62
N ASP A 294 3.18 -19.42 -6.82
CA ASP A 294 3.88 -18.18 -7.16
C ASP A 294 3.09 -16.99 -6.63
N VAL A 295 3.72 -16.18 -5.77
CA VAL A 295 3.14 -14.98 -5.16
C VAL A 295 3.67 -13.68 -5.78
N SER A 296 4.39 -13.73 -6.88
CA SER A 296 4.99 -12.54 -7.52
C SER A 296 3.95 -11.49 -7.91
N GLU A 297 2.74 -11.88 -8.30
CA GLU A 297 1.64 -10.97 -8.64
C GLU A 297 0.81 -10.50 -7.44
N CYS A 298 0.87 -11.24 -6.31
CA CYS A 298 0.11 -10.95 -5.09
C CYS A 298 0.95 -11.17 -3.82
N PRO A 299 2.11 -10.49 -3.70
CA PRO A 299 3.09 -10.76 -2.64
C PRO A 299 2.53 -10.53 -1.24
N ASP A 300 1.54 -9.69 -1.11
CA ASP A 300 0.89 -9.35 0.15
C ASP A 300 0.03 -10.49 0.71
N LEU A 301 -0.26 -11.52 -0.07
CA LEU A 301 -0.97 -12.73 0.36
C LEU A 301 -0.05 -13.74 1.05
N LEU A 302 1.29 -13.64 0.92
CA LEU A 302 2.22 -14.64 1.45
C LEU A 302 1.98 -14.95 2.93
N PRO A 303 1.79 -13.99 3.86
CA PRO A 303 1.57 -14.30 5.28
C PRO A 303 0.27 -15.09 5.52
N ALA A 304 -0.82 -14.74 4.83
CA ALA A 304 -2.10 -15.45 4.94
C ALA A 304 -2.03 -16.87 4.36
N LEU A 305 -1.38 -17.04 3.20
CA LEU A 305 -1.16 -18.34 2.59
C LEU A 305 -0.25 -19.23 3.44
N ALA A 306 0.79 -18.66 4.05
CA ALA A 306 1.74 -19.40 4.87
C ALA A 306 1.09 -19.99 6.13
N VAL A 307 0.24 -19.22 6.83
CA VAL A 307 -0.47 -19.75 8.00
C VAL A 307 -1.54 -20.75 7.60
N SER A 308 -2.18 -20.59 6.44
CA SER A 308 -3.11 -21.60 5.90
C SER A 308 -2.39 -22.89 5.55
N ALA A 309 -1.19 -22.78 4.96
CA ALA A 309 -0.34 -23.92 4.61
C ALA A 309 0.14 -24.69 5.84
N ALA A 310 0.39 -24.01 6.96
CA ALA A 310 0.78 -24.65 8.20
C ALA A 310 -0.31 -25.60 8.76
N GLY A 311 -1.58 -25.27 8.58
CA GLY A 311 -2.71 -26.13 8.93
C GLY A 311 -3.06 -27.19 7.87
N PHE A 312 -2.48 -27.12 6.67
CA PHE A 312 -2.78 -28.03 5.58
C PHE A 312 -1.77 -29.20 5.54
N PRO A 313 -2.20 -30.48 5.50
CA PRO A 313 -1.28 -31.60 5.43
C PRO A 313 -0.42 -31.59 4.16
N GLY A 314 0.90 -31.68 4.32
CA GLY A 314 1.84 -31.77 3.21
C GLY A 314 2.76 -30.56 3.09
N ARG A 315 3.45 -30.50 1.93
CA ARG A 315 4.46 -29.49 1.65
C ARG A 315 3.90 -28.42 0.71
N THR A 316 3.86 -27.16 1.17
CA THR A 316 3.51 -26.01 0.31
C THR A 316 4.74 -25.14 0.10
N ALA A 317 5.08 -24.84 -1.16
CA ALA A 317 6.16 -23.90 -1.51
C ALA A 317 5.57 -22.59 -2.02
N LEU A 318 5.88 -21.48 -1.34
CA LEU A 318 5.54 -20.11 -1.76
C LEU A 318 6.79 -19.52 -2.44
N VAL A 319 6.71 -19.24 -3.73
CA VAL A 319 7.83 -18.77 -4.55
C VAL A 319 7.60 -17.38 -5.14
N GLY A 320 8.62 -16.75 -5.76
CA GLY A 320 8.50 -15.41 -6.34
C GLY A 320 8.40 -14.31 -5.29
N ALA A 321 9.03 -14.49 -4.14
CA ALA A 321 8.84 -13.67 -2.94
C ALA A 321 10.03 -12.74 -2.60
N ALA A 322 11.02 -12.59 -3.49
CA ALA A 322 12.25 -11.80 -3.23
C ALA A 322 11.97 -10.40 -2.69
N ARG A 323 11.00 -9.69 -3.26
CA ARG A 323 10.65 -8.30 -2.88
C ARG A 323 10.05 -8.18 -1.49
N LEU A 324 9.60 -9.26 -0.88
CA LEU A 324 9.02 -9.26 0.46
C LEU A 324 10.06 -8.98 1.55
N ARG A 325 11.34 -9.15 1.26
CA ARG A 325 12.44 -8.76 2.17
C ARG A 325 12.58 -7.25 2.34
N LEU A 326 12.05 -6.46 1.38
CA LEU A 326 12.13 -5.00 1.33
C LEU A 326 10.82 -4.31 1.76
N LYS A 327 9.92 -5.02 2.45
CA LYS A 327 8.64 -4.49 2.94
C LYS A 327 8.78 -3.88 4.35
N GLU A 328 7.67 -3.74 5.06
CA GLU A 328 7.58 -3.21 6.42
C GLU A 328 8.45 -4.01 7.41
N SER A 329 8.59 -5.30 7.16
CA SER A 329 9.56 -6.21 7.75
C SER A 329 10.30 -6.97 6.64
N ASP A 330 11.33 -7.76 6.92
CA ASP A 330 11.69 -8.88 6.07
C ASP A 330 10.60 -9.95 6.23
N ARG A 331 9.55 -9.88 5.37
CA ARG A 331 8.36 -10.73 5.53
C ARG A 331 8.65 -12.21 5.38
N LEU A 332 9.66 -12.60 4.59
CA LEU A 332 10.06 -14.00 4.49
C LEU A 332 10.59 -14.48 5.84
N ALA A 333 11.57 -13.77 6.39
CA ALA A 333 12.15 -14.09 7.69
C ALA A 333 11.10 -14.00 8.82
N SER A 334 10.26 -12.96 8.83
CA SER A 334 9.23 -12.75 9.87
C SER A 334 8.17 -13.84 9.84
N VAL A 335 7.70 -14.27 8.66
CA VAL A 335 6.73 -15.38 8.53
C VAL A 335 7.36 -16.71 8.92
N ALA A 336 8.62 -16.95 8.52
CA ALA A 336 9.33 -18.16 8.92
C ALA A 336 9.51 -18.23 10.45
N ALA A 337 9.88 -17.11 11.08
CA ALA A 337 10.00 -17.01 12.53
C ALA A 337 8.66 -17.24 13.25
N LEU A 338 7.56 -16.63 12.75
CA LEU A 338 6.21 -16.84 13.26
C LEU A 338 5.83 -18.31 13.23
N LEU A 339 6.00 -18.98 12.10
CA LEU A 339 5.60 -20.38 11.96
C LEU A 339 6.45 -21.32 12.82
N ARG A 340 7.77 -21.09 12.89
CA ARG A 340 8.68 -21.82 13.77
C ARG A 340 8.32 -21.65 15.25
N ALA A 341 7.98 -20.42 15.67
CA ALA A 341 7.53 -20.14 17.04
C ALA A 341 6.26 -20.89 17.42
N LEU A 342 5.43 -21.25 16.44
CA LEU A 342 4.22 -22.04 16.61
C LEU A 342 4.41 -23.54 16.29
N GLY A 343 5.66 -24.00 16.20
CA GLY A 343 5.99 -25.43 16.03
C GLY A 343 5.87 -25.96 14.61
N CYS A 344 5.65 -25.11 13.59
CA CYS A 344 5.61 -25.53 12.21
C CYS A 344 7.02 -25.53 11.59
N ALA A 345 7.39 -26.60 10.88
CA ALA A 345 8.64 -26.70 10.16
C ALA A 345 8.60 -25.86 8.88
N VAL A 346 9.62 -25.01 8.68
CA VAL A 346 9.70 -24.09 7.56
C VAL A 346 11.13 -24.02 7.06
N ASP A 347 11.32 -24.19 5.75
CA ASP A 347 12.56 -23.92 5.05
C ASP A 347 12.47 -22.53 4.40
N GLU A 348 13.40 -21.65 4.76
CA GLU A 348 13.47 -20.30 4.21
C GLU A 348 14.55 -20.24 3.13
N GLY A 349 14.13 -19.97 1.89
CA GLY A 349 15.01 -19.68 0.76
C GLY A 349 15.26 -18.19 0.57
N ALA A 350 16.08 -17.83 -0.41
CA ALA A 350 16.33 -16.43 -0.76
C ALA A 350 15.05 -15.70 -1.21
N GLU A 351 14.20 -16.39 -1.97
CA GLU A 351 12.99 -15.87 -2.63
C GLU A 351 11.75 -16.74 -2.39
N SER A 352 11.79 -17.62 -1.37
CA SER A 352 10.73 -18.59 -1.16
C SER A 352 10.62 -19.02 0.30
N LEU A 353 9.43 -19.55 0.66
CA LEU A 353 9.20 -20.29 1.90
C LEU A 353 8.62 -21.66 1.54
N THR A 354 9.19 -22.71 2.09
CA THR A 354 8.58 -24.06 2.04
C THR A 354 8.05 -24.41 3.43
N ILE A 355 6.74 -24.61 3.52
CA ILE A 355 6.01 -24.90 4.75
C ILE A 355 5.67 -26.40 4.78
N HIS A 356 6.04 -27.09 5.86
CA HIS A 356 5.71 -28.49 6.10
C HIS A 356 4.55 -28.55 7.09
N GLY A 357 3.32 -28.44 6.55
CA GLY A 357 2.10 -28.33 7.34
C GLY A 357 1.48 -29.64 7.74
N GLY A 358 0.35 -29.54 8.51
CA GLY A 358 -0.44 -30.67 8.96
C GLY A 358 -0.12 -31.13 10.39
N ALA A 359 1.00 -30.71 10.98
CA ALA A 359 1.22 -30.88 12.42
C ALA A 359 0.40 -29.83 13.19
N PRO A 360 -0.12 -30.16 14.38
CA PRO A 360 -0.82 -29.18 15.22
C PRO A 360 0.07 -28.00 15.56
N LEU A 361 -0.43 -26.79 15.34
CA LEU A 361 0.26 -25.58 15.78
C LEU A 361 0.26 -25.52 17.32
N THR A 362 1.38 -25.16 17.89
CA THR A 362 1.51 -24.95 19.35
C THR A 362 1.20 -23.49 19.69
N GLY A 363 1.07 -23.17 20.97
CA GLY A 363 1.13 -21.79 21.41
C GLY A 363 2.56 -21.27 21.47
N GLY A 364 2.70 -19.99 21.71
CA GLY A 364 4.03 -19.37 21.79
C GLY A 364 3.96 -17.86 21.77
N THR A 365 5.13 -17.23 21.68
CA THR A 365 5.26 -15.77 21.53
C THR A 365 5.74 -15.45 20.11
N VAL A 366 5.04 -14.56 19.45
CA VAL A 366 5.33 -14.09 18.09
C VAL A 366 5.62 -12.59 18.12
N ASP A 367 6.73 -12.19 17.55
CA ASP A 367 7.01 -10.77 17.31
C ASP A 367 6.28 -10.32 16.03
N GLY A 368 5.45 -9.30 16.14
CA GLY A 368 4.76 -8.67 15.01
C GLY A 368 5.69 -7.89 14.09
N CYS A 369 6.95 -7.68 14.46
CA CYS A 369 7.99 -7.02 13.68
C CYS A 369 7.58 -5.64 13.13
N GLY A 370 6.66 -4.93 13.81
CA GLY A 370 6.07 -3.69 13.30
C GLY A 370 5.30 -3.86 11.98
N ASP A 371 4.97 -5.07 11.56
CA ASP A 371 4.26 -5.37 10.31
C ASP A 371 2.84 -5.90 10.60
N HIS A 372 1.83 -5.14 10.17
CA HIS A 372 0.42 -5.48 10.35
C HIS A 372 0.06 -6.86 9.81
N ARG A 373 0.71 -7.32 8.74
CA ARG A 373 0.42 -8.62 8.13
C ARG A 373 0.96 -9.78 8.95
N ILE A 374 2.09 -9.57 9.65
CA ILE A 374 2.63 -10.56 10.59
C ILE A 374 1.72 -10.67 11.81
N VAL A 375 1.26 -9.53 12.33
CA VAL A 375 0.32 -9.51 13.47
C VAL A 375 -0.99 -10.22 13.12
N MET A 376 -1.60 -9.91 11.97
CA MET A 376 -2.85 -10.55 11.54
C MET A 376 -2.66 -12.05 11.26
N ALA A 377 -1.52 -12.44 10.66
CA ALA A 377 -1.17 -13.85 10.43
C ALA A 377 -1.03 -14.62 11.75
N ALA A 378 -0.36 -14.03 12.74
CA ALA A 378 -0.21 -14.63 14.06
C ALA A 378 -1.57 -14.83 14.78
N ALA A 379 -2.46 -13.83 14.71
CA ALA A 379 -3.79 -13.91 15.29
C ALA A 379 -4.65 -14.99 14.61
N VAL A 380 -4.54 -15.12 13.28
CA VAL A 380 -5.23 -16.17 12.53
C VAL A 380 -4.66 -17.55 12.85
N ALA A 381 -3.34 -17.71 12.89
CA ALA A 381 -2.71 -18.98 13.26
C ALA A 381 -3.10 -19.41 14.68
N ALA A 382 -3.24 -18.46 15.61
CA ALA A 382 -3.66 -18.72 16.98
C ALA A 382 -5.04 -19.37 17.08
N THR A 383 -5.94 -19.14 16.12
CA THR A 383 -7.28 -19.77 16.12
C THR A 383 -7.23 -21.31 16.04
N ALA A 384 -6.18 -21.86 15.42
CA ALA A 384 -5.96 -23.29 15.25
C ALA A 384 -4.82 -23.85 16.13
N ALA A 385 -4.22 -23.02 17.00
CA ALA A 385 -3.17 -23.48 17.91
C ALA A 385 -3.74 -24.33 19.06
N SER A 386 -2.90 -25.13 19.70
CA SER A 386 -3.27 -25.95 20.86
C SER A 386 -3.25 -25.22 22.21
N SER A 387 -2.58 -24.05 22.25
CA SER A 387 -2.47 -23.19 23.43
C SER A 387 -2.33 -21.71 23.03
N PRO A 388 -2.48 -20.74 23.95
CA PRO A 388 -2.49 -19.32 23.62
C PRO A 388 -1.24 -18.85 22.89
N VAL A 389 -1.44 -17.89 21.98
CA VAL A 389 -0.35 -17.19 21.25
C VAL A 389 -0.28 -15.75 21.74
N THR A 390 0.88 -15.33 22.23
CA THR A 390 1.16 -13.93 22.57
C THR A 390 1.77 -13.23 21.37
N ILE A 391 1.17 -12.12 20.96
CA ILE A 391 1.61 -11.30 19.81
C ILE A 391 2.17 -10.00 20.35
N LEU A 392 3.46 -9.77 20.12
CA LEU A 392 4.13 -8.53 20.48
C LEU A 392 3.92 -7.48 19.37
N GLY A 393 3.77 -6.22 19.75
CA GLY A 393 3.61 -5.12 18.79
C GLY A 393 2.29 -5.15 18.02
N ALA A 394 1.23 -5.66 18.62
CA ALA A 394 -0.08 -5.85 17.99
C ALA A 394 -0.74 -4.56 17.45
N GLN A 395 -0.34 -3.37 17.93
CA GLN A 395 -0.80 -2.08 17.41
C GLN A 395 -0.47 -1.84 15.94
N ALA A 396 0.48 -2.59 15.36
CA ALA A 396 0.85 -2.45 13.96
C ALA A 396 -0.33 -2.67 12.98
N VAL A 397 -1.43 -3.33 13.40
CA VAL A 397 -2.64 -3.49 12.57
C VAL A 397 -3.23 -2.14 12.14
N ALA A 398 -3.01 -1.06 12.88
CA ALA A 398 -3.50 0.28 12.57
C ALA A 398 -3.02 0.80 11.21
N LYS A 399 -1.90 0.29 10.69
CA LYS A 399 -1.36 0.65 9.36
C LYS A 399 -2.27 0.27 8.19
N SER A 400 -3.16 -0.72 8.34
CA SER A 400 -4.07 -1.15 7.27
C SER A 400 -5.44 -1.58 7.72
N TYR A 401 -5.58 -2.13 8.93
CA TYR A 401 -6.84 -2.65 9.47
C TYR A 401 -6.96 -2.28 10.96
N PRO A 402 -7.27 -1.01 11.29
CA PRO A 402 -7.30 -0.53 12.69
C PRO A 402 -8.23 -1.35 13.60
N ASP A 403 -9.38 -1.76 13.08
CA ASP A 403 -10.42 -2.47 13.81
C ASP A 403 -10.24 -3.99 13.81
N PHE A 404 -9.11 -4.52 13.35
CA PHE A 404 -8.90 -5.96 13.19
C PHE A 404 -9.21 -6.75 14.46
N PHE A 405 -8.71 -6.33 15.60
CA PHE A 405 -8.93 -7.06 16.86
C PHE A 405 -10.34 -6.89 17.41
N ARG A 406 -10.99 -5.74 17.20
CA ARG A 406 -12.41 -5.56 17.50
C ARG A 406 -13.27 -6.52 16.67
N ASP A 407 -13.00 -6.63 15.37
CA ASP A 407 -13.71 -7.54 14.48
C ASP A 407 -13.39 -9.01 14.82
N PHE A 408 -12.16 -9.29 15.24
CA PHE A 408 -11.76 -10.62 15.72
C PHE A 408 -12.58 -11.06 16.94
N GLU A 409 -12.78 -10.18 17.93
CA GLU A 409 -13.63 -10.42 19.11
C GLU A 409 -15.11 -10.55 18.72
N ALA A 410 -15.62 -9.69 17.84
CA ALA A 410 -16.99 -9.75 17.34
C ALA A 410 -17.31 -11.07 16.62
N LEU A 411 -16.29 -11.72 16.03
CA LEU A 411 -16.39 -13.03 15.42
C LEU A 411 -16.24 -14.19 16.42
N GLY A 412 -16.15 -13.89 17.72
CA GLY A 412 -16.04 -14.87 18.81
C GLY A 412 -14.60 -15.20 19.20
N GLY A 413 -13.63 -14.46 18.69
CA GLY A 413 -12.23 -14.59 19.10
C GLY A 413 -12.03 -14.15 20.56
N ASN A 414 -11.14 -14.82 21.27
CA ASN A 414 -10.84 -14.52 22.66
C ASN A 414 -9.46 -13.86 22.79
N LEU A 415 -9.45 -12.60 23.18
CA LEU A 415 -8.27 -11.77 23.31
C LEU A 415 -8.04 -11.35 24.77
N ILE A 416 -6.77 -11.21 25.13
CA ILE A 416 -6.34 -10.60 26.39
C ILE A 416 -5.29 -9.56 26.06
N VAL A 417 -5.61 -8.30 26.25
CA VAL A 417 -4.62 -7.20 26.12
C VAL A 417 -3.69 -7.28 27.32
N GLN A 418 -2.40 -7.40 27.06
CA GLN A 418 -1.36 -7.39 28.08
C GLN A 418 -0.79 -5.97 28.17
N SER A 419 -0.81 -5.37 29.36
CA SER A 419 -0.08 -4.14 29.62
C SER A 419 1.43 -4.41 29.50
N ASP A 420 2.14 -3.55 28.79
CA ASP A 420 3.60 -3.56 28.77
C ASP A 420 4.08 -3.38 30.23
N ARG A 421 4.77 -4.40 30.76
CA ARG A 421 5.42 -4.32 32.08
C ARG A 421 6.79 -3.72 31.91
#